data_62bb268b3637da5623a7a1d044fb1533
#
_entry.id   62bb268b3637da5623a7a1d044fb1533
#
_cell.length_a   1.000
_cell.length_b   1.000
_cell.length_c   1.000
_cell.angle_alpha   90.00
_cell.angle_beta   90.00
_cell.angle_gamma   90.00
#
_symmetry.space_group_name_H-M   'P 1'
#
loop_
_entity.id
_entity.type
_entity.pdbx_description
1 polymer ?
#
loop_
_entity_poly.entity_id
_entity_poly.type
_entity_poly.pdbx_seq_one_letter_code
_entity_poly.pdbx_strand_id
1 'polypeptide(L)'
;MVPLVNGADRTLRWSIEDVWGQFDDDHTRPGAPLFPSEPRCSDGSSGRVGDDALRCGLEAAATSHLPGWGDKLTPHVLRHFCASGLYLGGLDLIAIQEVLGHSWIATTMRYVHVQQARVEDAWVAGQQRAAKRLEGLLR
;
A
#
# COMPACT_ATOMS: atom_id res chain seq x y z
N MET A 1 4.44 -7.59 -10.33
CA MET A 1 5.47 -6.72 -9.70
C MET A 1 4.73 -5.60 -8.97
N VAL A 2 5.04 -5.35 -7.70
CA VAL A 2 4.42 -4.26 -6.94
C VAL A 2 5.36 -3.06 -6.97
N PRO A 3 4.94 -1.89 -7.48
CA PRO A 3 5.77 -0.70 -7.49
C PRO A 3 6.00 -0.16 -6.07
N LEU A 4 7.22 0.29 -5.79
CA LEU A 4 7.55 0.96 -4.55
C LEU A 4 7.25 2.46 -4.71
N VAL A 5 6.23 2.93 -4.00
CA VAL A 5 5.75 4.32 -4.08
C VAL A 5 5.85 5.01 -2.72
N ASN A 6 5.79 6.33 -2.70
CA ASN A 6 5.71 7.16 -1.48
C ASN A 6 6.86 6.92 -0.49
N GLY A 7 8.07 6.66 -0.98
CA GLY A 7 9.25 6.43 -0.13
C GLY A 7 9.36 5.03 0.46
N ALA A 8 8.54 4.08 0.01
CA ALA A 8 8.60 2.69 0.45
C ALA A 8 9.98 2.05 0.14
N ASP A 9 10.63 2.47 -0.95
CA ASP A 9 11.99 2.08 -1.31
C ASP A 9 13.00 2.43 -0.21
N ARG A 10 12.92 3.65 0.35
CA ARG A 10 13.77 4.09 1.44
C ARG A 10 13.53 3.29 2.72
N THR A 11 12.26 3.08 3.07
CA THR A 11 11.88 2.31 4.25
C THR A 11 12.32 0.84 4.14
N LEU A 12 12.17 0.24 2.96
CA LEU A 12 12.63 -1.13 2.72
C LEU A 12 14.15 -1.24 2.76
N ARG A 13 14.87 -0.27 2.18
CA ARG A 13 16.34 -0.22 2.26
C ARG A 13 16.79 -0.16 3.71
N TRP A 14 16.25 0.77 4.50
CA TRP A 14 16.52 0.85 5.92
C TRP A 14 16.20 -0.47 6.65
N SER A 15 15.07 -1.09 6.35
CA SER A 15 14.69 -2.38 6.95
C SER A 15 15.69 -3.50 6.62
N ILE A 16 16.22 -3.52 5.40
CA ILE A 16 17.21 -4.53 4.98
C ILE A 16 18.61 -4.24 5.61
N GLU A 17 19.04 -2.98 5.59
CA GLU A 17 20.38 -2.60 6.01
C GLU A 17 20.52 -2.54 7.55
N ASP A 18 19.52 -2.01 8.26
CA ASP A 18 19.60 -1.73 9.69
C ASP A 18 18.78 -2.70 10.55
N VAL A 19 17.59 -3.14 10.08
CA VAL A 19 16.70 -3.99 10.90
C VAL A 19 16.99 -5.45 10.68
N TRP A 20 17.17 -5.89 9.44
CA TRP A 20 17.43 -7.29 9.10
C TRP A 20 18.74 -7.80 9.74
N GLY A 21 19.74 -6.94 9.87
CA GLY A 21 21.00 -7.26 10.54
C GLY A 21 20.87 -7.63 12.04
N GLN A 22 19.70 -7.37 12.65
CA GLN A 22 19.40 -7.79 14.04
C GLN A 22 18.94 -9.26 14.10
N PHE A 23 18.56 -9.84 12.97
CA PHE A 23 18.22 -11.24 12.87
C PHE A 23 19.49 -11.99 12.45
N ASP A 24 19.98 -12.88 13.26
CA ASP A 24 21.18 -13.67 13.01
C ASP A 24 20.93 -14.70 11.86
N ASP A 25 20.68 -14.20 10.65
CA ASP A 25 20.38 -14.93 9.41
C ASP A 25 20.81 -14.10 8.19
N ASP A 26 20.95 -14.73 7.02
CA ASP A 26 21.37 -14.11 5.77
C ASP A 26 20.17 -13.70 4.91
N HIS A 27 19.94 -12.40 4.79
CA HIS A 27 18.85 -11.86 3.96
C HIS A 27 19.07 -12.09 2.46
N THR A 28 20.29 -12.42 2.03
CA THR A 28 20.61 -12.66 0.61
C THR A 28 20.40 -14.12 0.20
N ARG A 29 20.16 -15.03 1.17
CA ARG A 29 19.93 -16.44 0.87
C ARG A 29 18.67 -16.64 0.00
N PRO A 30 18.65 -17.62 -0.91
CA PRO A 30 17.45 -17.95 -1.68
C PRO A 30 16.26 -18.25 -0.77
N GLY A 31 15.15 -17.56 -0.98
CA GLY A 31 13.94 -17.73 -0.17
C GLY A 31 13.93 -17.03 1.17
N ALA A 32 14.91 -16.18 1.49
CA ALA A 32 14.86 -15.32 2.67
C ALA A 32 13.57 -14.47 2.65
N PRO A 33 12.83 -14.40 3.77
CA PRO A 33 11.62 -13.57 3.82
C PRO A 33 12.01 -12.09 3.86
N LEU A 34 11.23 -11.24 3.18
CA LEU A 34 11.45 -9.78 3.25
C LEU A 34 11.25 -9.23 4.67
N PHE A 35 10.31 -9.83 5.41
CA PHE A 35 10.04 -9.53 6.81
C PHE A 35 10.24 -10.81 7.64
N PRO A 36 11.39 -10.92 8.32
CA PRO A 36 11.71 -12.10 9.13
C PRO A 36 10.90 -12.14 10.42
N SER A 37 10.76 -13.33 10.99
CA SER A 37 10.20 -13.56 12.32
C SER A 37 11.31 -13.87 13.32
N GLU A 38 11.14 -13.48 14.58
CA GLU A 38 12.06 -13.85 15.67
C GLU A 38 12.13 -15.37 15.90
N PRO A 39 10.99 -16.12 15.92
CA PRO A 39 11.06 -17.56 16.03
C PRO A 39 11.72 -18.17 14.79
N ARG A 40 12.70 -19.04 15.03
CA ARG A 40 13.46 -19.71 13.96
C ARG A 40 12.76 -20.97 13.49
N CYS A 41 12.97 -21.31 12.23
CA CYS A 41 12.61 -22.59 11.65
C CYS A 41 13.49 -23.71 12.22
N SER A 42 13.10 -24.96 11.99
CA SER A 42 13.85 -26.14 12.46
C SER A 42 15.27 -26.25 11.88
N ASP A 43 15.53 -25.61 10.75
CA ASP A 43 16.84 -25.50 10.11
C ASP A 43 17.69 -24.33 10.60
N GLY A 44 17.20 -23.57 11.58
CA GLY A 44 17.87 -22.40 12.15
C GLY A 44 17.66 -21.10 11.37
N SER A 45 16.98 -21.13 10.22
CA SER A 45 16.68 -19.95 9.42
C SER A 45 15.51 -19.15 10.01
N SER A 46 15.44 -17.84 9.69
CA SER A 46 14.28 -17.02 10.03
C SER A 46 13.11 -17.33 9.10
N GLY A 47 11.94 -17.59 9.69
CA GLY A 47 10.69 -17.70 8.97
C GLY A 47 10.12 -16.33 8.60
N ARG A 48 9.01 -16.31 7.85
CA ARG A 48 8.27 -15.10 7.57
C ARG A 48 7.45 -14.67 8.79
N VAL A 49 7.43 -13.37 9.09
CA VAL A 49 6.54 -12.82 10.13
C VAL A 49 5.08 -13.21 9.86
N GLY A 50 4.40 -13.68 10.87
CA GLY A 50 2.98 -14.06 10.80
C GLY A 50 2.05 -12.83 10.87
N ASP A 51 0.82 -13.02 10.40
CA ASP A 51 -0.18 -11.95 10.34
C ASP A 51 -0.53 -11.41 11.74
N ASP A 52 -0.56 -12.29 12.76
CA ASP A 52 -0.82 -11.87 14.15
C ASP A 52 0.30 -11.02 14.72
N ALA A 53 1.57 -11.39 14.49
CA ALA A 53 2.72 -10.60 14.95
C ALA A 53 2.73 -9.21 14.28
N LEU A 54 2.43 -9.16 12.97
CA LEU A 54 2.31 -7.90 12.24
C LEU A 54 1.19 -7.02 12.81
N ARG A 55 0.03 -7.61 13.12
CA ARG A 55 -1.10 -6.90 13.70
C ARG A 55 -0.78 -6.38 15.11
N CYS A 56 -0.20 -7.20 15.96
CA CYS A 56 0.19 -6.81 17.31
C CYS A 56 1.26 -5.70 17.28
N GLY A 57 2.25 -5.80 16.41
CA GLY A 57 3.26 -4.75 16.23
C GLY A 57 2.66 -3.42 15.76
N LEU A 58 1.71 -3.47 14.82
CA LEU A 58 0.99 -2.28 14.36
C LEU A 58 0.14 -1.64 15.47
N GLU A 59 -0.58 -2.45 16.25
CA GLU A 59 -1.39 -2.00 17.39
C GLU A 59 -0.51 -1.34 18.46
N ALA A 60 0.61 -1.96 18.81
CA ALA A 60 1.56 -1.42 19.78
C ALA A 60 2.15 -0.09 19.30
N ALA A 61 2.56 0.00 18.04
CA ALA A 61 3.08 1.24 17.45
C ALA A 61 2.00 2.34 17.42
N ALA A 62 0.77 2.00 17.02
CA ALA A 62 -0.34 2.94 17.00
C ALA A 62 -0.69 3.45 18.40
N THR A 63 -0.73 2.56 19.40
CA THR A 63 -0.99 2.93 20.78
C THR A 63 0.06 3.89 21.32
N SER A 64 1.33 3.66 20.98
CA SER A 64 2.45 4.48 21.48
C SER A 64 2.58 5.84 20.78
N HIS A 65 2.24 5.91 19.49
CA HIS A 65 2.57 7.08 18.66
C HIS A 65 1.34 7.81 18.08
N LEU A 66 0.16 7.18 18.09
CA LEU A 66 -1.08 7.72 17.53
C LEU A 66 -2.22 7.65 18.55
N PRO A 67 -2.31 8.59 19.49
CA PRO A 67 -3.33 8.57 20.53
C PRO A 67 -4.75 8.41 19.96
N GLY A 68 -5.50 7.43 20.47
CA GLY A 68 -6.87 7.13 20.02
C GLY A 68 -6.99 6.27 18.76
N TRP A 69 -5.87 5.73 18.25
CA TRP A 69 -5.83 4.86 17.06
C TRP A 69 -5.40 3.42 17.35
N GLY A 70 -4.96 3.09 18.56
CA GLY A 70 -4.40 1.79 18.87
C GLY A 70 -5.31 0.61 18.51
N ASP A 71 -6.59 0.70 18.85
CA ASP A 71 -7.61 -0.31 18.56
C ASP A 71 -8.24 -0.21 17.16
N LYS A 72 -7.98 0.89 16.43
CA LYS A 72 -8.61 1.20 15.14
C LYS A 72 -7.69 0.96 13.96
N LEU A 73 -6.37 1.11 14.17
CA LEU A 73 -5.41 0.97 13.09
C LEU A 73 -5.10 -0.51 12.81
N THR A 74 -5.61 -1.02 11.72
CA THR A 74 -5.37 -2.38 11.27
C THR A 74 -4.68 -2.39 9.90
N PRO A 75 -4.05 -3.49 9.47
CA PRO A 75 -3.51 -3.62 8.12
C PRO A 75 -4.55 -3.32 7.03
N HIS A 76 -5.81 -3.66 7.29
CA HIS A 76 -6.93 -3.35 6.38
C HIS A 76 -7.21 -1.85 6.30
N VAL A 77 -7.20 -1.14 7.42
CA VAL A 77 -7.37 0.33 7.46
C VAL A 77 -6.24 1.02 6.69
N LEU A 78 -4.99 0.58 6.86
CA LEU A 78 -3.87 1.10 6.08
C LEU A 78 -4.02 0.83 4.58
N ARG A 79 -4.50 -0.36 4.20
CA ARG A 79 -4.79 -0.69 2.80
C ARG A 79 -5.90 0.19 2.23
N HIS A 80 -6.97 0.46 2.99
CA HIS A 80 -8.02 1.41 2.61
C HIS A 80 -7.47 2.82 2.39
N PHE A 81 -6.65 3.29 3.32
CA PHE A 81 -6.01 4.60 3.22
C PHE A 81 -5.15 4.69 1.96
N CYS A 82 -4.33 3.68 1.71
CA CYS A 82 -3.49 3.61 0.52
C CYS A 82 -4.33 3.63 -0.77
N ALA A 83 -5.35 2.78 -0.88
CA ALA A 83 -6.23 2.72 -2.04
C ALA A 83 -6.92 4.06 -2.32
N SER A 84 -7.45 4.69 -1.27
CA SER A 84 -8.11 5.99 -1.37
C SER A 84 -7.14 7.09 -1.77
N GLY A 85 -5.92 7.09 -1.21
CA GLY A 85 -4.87 8.04 -1.56
C GLY A 85 -4.42 7.91 -3.02
N LEU A 86 -4.24 6.69 -3.51
CA LEU A 86 -3.89 6.43 -4.92
C LEU A 86 -5.00 6.90 -5.87
N TYR A 87 -6.26 6.61 -5.52
CA TYR A 87 -7.41 7.08 -6.29
C TYR A 87 -7.52 8.61 -6.29
N LEU A 88 -7.35 9.25 -5.14
CA LEU A 88 -7.29 10.71 -5.02
C LEU A 88 -6.11 11.31 -5.79
N GLY A 89 -5.00 10.61 -5.87
CA GLY A 89 -3.83 10.96 -6.69
C GLY A 89 -4.03 10.83 -8.20
N GLY A 90 -5.17 10.27 -8.65
CA GLY A 90 -5.53 10.16 -10.05
C GLY A 90 -5.26 8.79 -10.69
N LEU A 91 -4.83 7.79 -9.93
CA LEU A 91 -4.73 6.43 -10.45
C LEU A 91 -6.14 5.90 -10.75
N ASP A 92 -6.28 5.17 -11.86
CA ASP A 92 -7.50 4.44 -12.16
C ASP A 92 -7.63 3.17 -11.29
N LEU A 93 -8.84 2.61 -11.25
CA LEU A 93 -9.14 1.47 -10.40
C LEU A 93 -8.39 0.19 -10.79
N ILE A 94 -8.04 0.03 -12.06
CA ILE A 94 -7.30 -1.15 -12.55
C ILE A 94 -5.85 -1.07 -12.07
N ALA A 95 -5.22 0.11 -12.21
CA ALA A 95 -3.88 0.33 -11.69
C ALA A 95 -3.81 0.15 -10.16
N ILE A 96 -4.82 0.64 -9.42
CA ILE A 96 -4.92 0.42 -7.97
C ILE A 96 -5.07 -1.05 -7.63
N GLN A 97 -5.87 -1.80 -8.40
CA GLN A 97 -6.02 -3.25 -8.24
C GLN A 97 -4.68 -3.97 -8.39
N GLU A 98 -3.90 -3.64 -9.41
CA GLU A 98 -2.57 -4.22 -9.66
C GLU A 98 -1.60 -3.89 -8.52
N VAL A 99 -1.54 -2.62 -8.10
CA VAL A 99 -0.66 -2.17 -7.01
C VAL A 99 -0.97 -2.91 -5.71
N LEU A 100 -2.26 -3.12 -5.40
CA LEU A 100 -2.69 -3.79 -4.18
C LEU A 100 -2.71 -5.32 -4.29
N GLY A 101 -2.48 -5.89 -5.47
CA GLY A 101 -2.50 -7.32 -5.71
C GLY A 101 -3.90 -7.95 -5.55
N HIS A 102 -4.97 -7.20 -5.85
CA HIS A 102 -6.32 -7.71 -5.79
C HIS A 102 -6.68 -8.53 -7.04
N SER A 103 -7.13 -9.76 -6.87
CA SER A 103 -7.57 -10.62 -7.97
C SER A 103 -8.87 -10.14 -8.64
N TRP A 104 -9.70 -9.35 -7.92
CA TRP A 104 -11.00 -8.87 -8.39
C TRP A 104 -11.16 -7.37 -8.15
N ILE A 105 -11.61 -6.63 -9.17
CA ILE A 105 -11.84 -5.18 -9.09
C ILE A 105 -12.88 -4.80 -8.04
N ALA A 106 -13.87 -5.64 -7.82
CA ALA A 106 -14.89 -5.43 -6.78
C ALA A 106 -14.26 -5.31 -5.38
N THR A 107 -13.12 -5.97 -5.13
CA THR A 107 -12.38 -5.82 -3.88
C THR A 107 -11.78 -4.43 -3.77
N THR A 108 -11.22 -3.89 -4.84
CA THR A 108 -10.66 -2.53 -4.88
C THR A 108 -11.76 -1.48 -4.71
N MET A 109 -12.91 -1.64 -5.34
CA MET A 109 -14.04 -0.71 -5.23
C MET A 109 -14.58 -0.56 -3.80
N ARG A 110 -14.49 -1.59 -2.97
CA ARG A 110 -14.88 -1.51 -1.55
C ARG A 110 -13.99 -0.58 -0.72
N TYR A 111 -12.77 -0.32 -1.19
CA TYR A 111 -11.79 0.52 -0.52
C TYR A 111 -11.76 1.97 -1.01
N VAL A 112 -12.43 2.25 -2.13
CA VAL A 112 -12.44 3.57 -2.73
C VAL A 112 -13.78 4.24 -2.50
N HIS A 113 -13.80 5.24 -1.63
CA HIS A 113 -14.97 6.11 -1.47
C HIS A 113 -14.96 7.18 -2.55
N VAL A 114 -15.87 7.06 -3.51
CA VAL A 114 -16.05 8.08 -4.55
C VAL A 114 -16.71 9.31 -3.93
N GLN A 115 -15.96 10.40 -3.83
CA GLN A 115 -16.53 11.69 -3.45
C GLN A 115 -17.29 12.27 -4.64
N GLN A 116 -18.54 12.70 -4.42
CA GLN A 116 -19.42 13.25 -5.47
C GLN A 116 -18.79 14.45 -6.16
N ALA A 117 -18.13 15.34 -5.41
CA ALA A 117 -17.39 16.49 -5.97
C ALA A 117 -16.37 16.08 -7.03
N ARG A 118 -15.72 14.94 -6.87
CA ARG A 118 -14.71 14.44 -7.83
C ARG A 118 -15.32 13.93 -9.13
N VAL A 119 -16.54 13.41 -9.07
CA VAL A 119 -17.29 13.01 -10.29
C VAL A 119 -17.61 14.25 -11.11
N GLU A 120 -18.05 15.32 -10.45
CA GLU A 120 -18.34 16.62 -11.09
C GLU A 120 -17.07 17.24 -11.69
N ASP A 121 -15.96 17.28 -10.97
CA ASP A 121 -14.68 17.79 -11.45
C ASP A 121 -14.16 17.01 -12.67
N ALA A 122 -14.26 15.67 -12.63
CA ALA A 122 -13.86 14.82 -13.74
C ALA A 122 -14.74 15.02 -14.97
N TRP A 123 -16.03 15.24 -14.78
CA TRP A 123 -16.99 15.57 -15.85
C TRP A 123 -16.63 16.91 -16.50
N VAL A 124 -16.44 17.96 -15.71
CA VAL A 124 -16.08 19.30 -16.20
C VAL A 124 -14.75 19.26 -16.97
N ALA A 125 -13.72 18.61 -16.40
CA ALA A 125 -12.43 18.45 -17.06
C ALA A 125 -12.54 17.61 -18.36
N GLY A 126 -13.42 16.64 -18.41
CA GLY A 126 -13.74 15.85 -19.61
C GLY A 126 -14.35 16.71 -20.70
N GLN A 127 -15.33 17.53 -20.37
CA GLN A 127 -15.97 18.45 -21.32
C GLN A 127 -15.01 19.50 -21.87
N GLN A 128 -14.16 20.07 -21.03
CA GLN A 128 -13.14 21.05 -21.46
C GLN A 128 -12.14 20.42 -22.45
N ARG A 129 -11.72 19.16 -22.21
CA ARG A 129 -10.84 18.45 -23.16
C ARG A 129 -11.52 18.17 -24.49
N ALA A 130 -12.81 17.81 -24.48
CA ALA A 130 -13.58 17.58 -25.70
C ALA A 130 -13.78 18.88 -26.50
N ALA A 131 -14.10 19.99 -25.83
CA ALA A 131 -14.23 21.31 -26.47
C ALA A 131 -12.92 21.74 -27.16
N LYS A 132 -11.77 21.63 -26.49
CA LYS A 132 -10.45 21.94 -27.08
C LYS A 132 -10.12 21.08 -28.30
N ARG A 133 -10.52 19.79 -28.30
CA ARG A 133 -10.32 18.93 -29.48
C ARG A 133 -11.18 19.37 -30.65
N LEU A 134 -12.41 19.77 -30.42
CA LEU A 134 -13.32 20.27 -31.48
C LEU A 134 -12.82 21.59 -32.07
N GLU A 135 -12.36 22.52 -31.22
CA GLU A 135 -11.74 23.76 -31.70
C GLU A 135 -10.49 23.54 -32.56
N GLY A 136 -9.68 22.51 -32.22
CA GLY A 136 -8.51 22.14 -32.99
C GLY A 136 -8.82 21.49 -34.35
N LEU A 137 -10.01 20.92 -34.51
CA LEU A 137 -10.48 20.31 -35.80
C LEU A 137 -11.15 21.32 -36.73
N LEU A 138 -11.52 22.50 -36.23
CA LEU A 138 -12.17 23.57 -36.98
C LEU A 138 -11.19 24.61 -37.54
N ARG A 139 -9.90 24.43 -37.30
CA ARG A 139 -8.80 25.22 -37.84
C ARG A 139 -8.10 24.46 -38.95
#